data_3c2e226348a67a3d222ac6a69a714e26
#
_entry.id   3c2e226348a67a3d222ac6a69a714e26
#
_cell.length_a   1.000
_cell.length_b   1.000
_cell.length_c   1.000
_cell.angle_alpha   90.00
_cell.angle_beta   90.00
_cell.angle_gamma   90.00
#
_symmetry.space_group_name_H-M   'P 1'
#
loop_
_entity.id
_entity.type
_entity.pdbx_description
1 polymer ?
#
loop_
_entity_poly.entity_id
_entity_poly.type
_entity_poly.pdbx_seq_one_letter_code
_entity_poly.pdbx_strand_id
1 'polypeptide(L)'
;MGRTPPRVGLNLIDEEAFRVAALPLFEAGLVDALEVDIDNEWGASRGRIDPRPAWQSELLDVFAEEDALYGHGVWFSFLTARLDDRQRRWLELLAEECGRRRYRHVTEHFGWMTSGPFIQNTLFPMPYTRGAVELGRDRLALLAAAARCPVGLENLATALGPADATEQAAFLADILAPSGVLLLDVHNVWTQAVNLGLPAEQLLLGFPFHLVREIHVSGGSWFQPEHTADRRAVRMDSHDGAMPRGEVLPLLAMALARCDQLEVVIYERRGLLGTEAEREAYRADFRAVRAAVDQAFASAAPGVEDAA
;
A
#
# COMPACT_ATOMS: atom_id res chain seq x y z
N MET A 1 14.54 -25.31 -1.87
CA MET A 1 14.09 -24.79 -0.56
C MET A 1 12.70 -24.20 -0.79
N GLY A 2 11.70 -24.57 0.02
CA GLY A 2 10.38 -23.97 -0.06
C GLY A 2 10.45 -22.48 0.24
N ARG A 3 9.61 -21.65 -0.42
CA ARG A 3 9.48 -20.24 -0.11
C ARG A 3 8.86 -20.07 1.28
N THR A 4 9.35 -19.12 2.05
CA THR A 4 8.72 -18.76 3.34
C THR A 4 7.43 -17.99 3.04
N PRO A 5 6.29 -18.36 3.67
CA PRO A 5 5.06 -17.58 3.50
C PRO A 5 5.25 -16.17 4.04
N PRO A 6 4.71 -15.15 3.34
CA PRO A 6 4.71 -13.79 3.83
C PRO A 6 3.80 -13.67 5.06
N ARG A 7 4.04 -12.66 5.88
CA ARG A 7 3.10 -12.25 6.93
C ARG A 7 1.80 -11.73 6.32
N VAL A 8 0.70 -11.87 7.05
CA VAL A 8 -0.57 -11.22 6.68
C VAL A 8 -0.94 -10.23 7.76
N GLY A 9 -1.11 -8.98 7.37
CA GLY A 9 -1.28 -7.86 8.29
C GLY A 9 -2.44 -6.95 7.95
N LEU A 10 -2.58 -5.92 8.77
CA LEU A 10 -3.58 -4.85 8.64
C LEU A 10 -2.89 -3.50 8.57
N ASN A 11 -3.45 -2.57 7.79
CA ASN A 11 -3.16 -1.16 7.93
C ASN A 11 -3.91 -0.61 9.16
N LEU A 12 -3.20 0.08 10.05
CA LEU A 12 -3.72 0.61 11.30
C LEU A 12 -4.44 1.93 11.07
N ILE A 13 -5.74 1.93 11.26
CA ILE A 13 -6.60 3.12 11.12
C ILE A 13 -6.87 3.74 12.49
N ASP A 14 -6.81 5.08 12.56
CA ASP A 14 -7.08 5.87 13.77
C ASP A 14 -8.59 6.11 13.97
N GLU A 15 -9.33 5.01 14.13
CA GLU A 15 -10.77 5.06 14.37
C GLU A 15 -11.18 3.98 15.37
N GLU A 16 -12.06 4.34 16.31
CA GLU A 16 -12.63 3.37 17.27
C GLU A 16 -13.40 2.25 16.56
N ALA A 17 -14.06 2.57 15.44
CA ALA A 17 -14.77 1.59 14.63
C ALA A 17 -13.83 0.52 14.04
N PHE A 18 -12.60 0.92 13.65
CA PHE A 18 -11.56 0.00 13.22
C PHE A 18 -11.13 -0.90 14.39
N ARG A 19 -10.86 -0.32 15.56
CA ARG A 19 -10.45 -1.09 16.73
C ARG A 19 -11.45 -2.19 17.06
N VAL A 20 -12.75 -1.86 17.07
CA VAL A 20 -13.83 -2.84 17.31
C VAL A 20 -13.91 -3.89 16.21
N ALA A 21 -13.68 -3.52 14.95
CA ALA A 21 -13.71 -4.46 13.83
C ALA A 21 -12.52 -5.42 13.85
N ALA A 22 -11.32 -4.91 14.15
CA ALA A 22 -10.06 -5.64 14.06
C ALA A 22 -9.76 -6.49 15.30
N LEU A 23 -10.23 -6.08 16.50
CA LEU A 23 -9.91 -6.75 17.76
C LEU A 23 -10.12 -8.28 17.71
N PRO A 24 -11.23 -8.84 17.18
CA PRO A 24 -11.39 -10.30 17.11
C PRO A 24 -10.36 -10.99 16.22
N LEU A 25 -9.74 -10.30 15.26
CA LEU A 25 -8.67 -10.85 14.41
C LEU A 25 -7.35 -10.94 15.19
N PHE A 26 -7.04 -9.93 16.02
CA PHE A 26 -5.88 -9.96 16.93
C PHE A 26 -6.05 -11.03 18.01
N GLU A 27 -7.22 -11.11 18.65
CA GLU A 27 -7.52 -12.14 19.67
C GLU A 27 -7.42 -13.56 19.12
N ALA A 28 -7.75 -13.75 17.84
CA ALA A 28 -7.62 -15.04 17.16
C ALA A 28 -6.20 -15.34 16.69
N GLY A 29 -5.22 -14.43 16.89
CA GLY A 29 -3.84 -14.59 16.41
C GLY A 29 -3.72 -14.64 14.89
N LEU A 30 -4.60 -13.95 14.18
CA LEU A 30 -4.62 -13.95 12.71
C LEU A 30 -3.80 -12.82 12.07
N VAL A 31 -3.37 -11.83 12.85
CA VAL A 31 -2.64 -10.66 12.36
C VAL A 31 -1.15 -10.82 12.67
N ASP A 32 -0.33 -11.04 11.66
CA ASP A 32 1.12 -11.30 11.79
C ASP A 32 1.96 -10.03 11.66
N ALA A 33 1.38 -8.95 11.12
CA ALA A 33 2.06 -7.70 10.83
C ALA A 33 1.12 -6.51 10.96
N LEU A 34 1.71 -5.35 11.21
CA LEU A 34 0.98 -4.09 11.24
C LEU A 34 1.66 -3.10 10.32
N GLU A 35 0.88 -2.43 9.50
CA GLU A 35 1.30 -1.25 8.79
C GLU A 35 0.64 -0.01 9.39
N VAL A 36 1.29 1.12 9.30
CA VAL A 36 0.75 2.40 9.77
C VAL A 36 1.03 3.52 8.79
N ASP A 37 0.03 4.37 8.57
CA ASP A 37 0.22 5.66 7.90
C ASP A 37 1.03 6.55 8.85
N ILE A 38 2.32 6.65 8.60
CA ILE A 38 3.27 7.26 9.53
C ILE A 38 3.07 8.76 9.71
N ASP A 39 2.49 9.43 8.72
CA ASP A 39 2.41 10.88 8.62
C ASP A 39 1.02 11.48 8.82
N ASN A 40 0.00 10.67 9.09
CA ASN A 40 -1.35 11.16 9.36
C ASN A 40 -1.41 12.12 10.56
N GLU A 41 -0.53 11.93 11.53
CA GLU A 41 -0.43 12.76 12.74
C GLU A 41 0.44 13.99 12.58
N TRP A 42 1.26 14.06 11.53
CA TRP A 42 2.24 15.15 11.41
C TRP A 42 1.64 16.46 10.90
N GLY A 43 0.31 16.51 10.77
CA GLY A 43 -0.40 17.71 10.37
C GLY A 43 -0.19 18.11 8.92
N ALA A 44 0.35 17.22 8.10
CA ALA A 44 0.66 17.50 6.69
C ALA A 44 -0.57 17.92 5.88
N SER A 45 -1.76 17.40 6.24
CA SER A 45 -3.02 17.74 5.59
C SER A 45 -3.75 18.93 6.23
N ARG A 46 -3.52 19.21 7.52
CA ARG A 46 -4.31 20.19 8.30
C ARG A 46 -3.49 21.18 9.13
N GLY A 47 -2.16 21.09 9.07
CA GLY A 47 -1.26 21.95 9.88
C GLY A 47 -1.36 21.70 11.39
N ARG A 48 -2.04 20.62 11.82
CA ARG A 48 -2.24 20.28 13.22
C ARG A 48 -1.75 18.87 13.47
N ILE A 49 -0.88 18.70 14.44
CA ILE A 49 -0.43 17.40 14.94
C ILE A 49 -1.46 16.94 15.97
N ASP A 50 -2.18 15.88 15.67
CA ASP A 50 -3.03 15.19 16.63
C ASP A 50 -2.25 14.02 17.24
N PRO A 51 -2.14 13.93 18.57
CA PRO A 51 -1.39 12.85 19.19
C PRO A 51 -2.09 11.51 18.96
N ARG A 52 -1.31 10.51 18.66
CA ARG A 52 -1.80 9.12 18.48
C ARG A 52 -2.43 8.62 19.79
N PRO A 53 -3.59 7.95 19.74
CA PRO A 53 -4.16 7.29 20.90
C PRO A 53 -3.18 6.32 21.56
N ALA A 54 -3.18 6.24 22.89
CA ALA A 54 -2.21 5.42 23.64
C ALA A 54 -2.22 3.94 23.19
N TRP A 55 -3.41 3.37 22.96
CA TRP A 55 -3.54 1.98 22.52
C TRP A 55 -2.87 1.70 21.17
N GLN A 56 -2.85 2.68 20.26
CA GLN A 56 -2.16 2.55 18.98
C GLN A 56 -0.65 2.58 19.19
N SER A 57 -0.15 3.51 20.01
CA SER A 57 1.28 3.59 20.31
C SER A 57 1.79 2.29 20.93
N GLU A 58 1.04 1.73 21.88
CA GLU A 58 1.35 0.43 22.51
C GLU A 58 1.37 -0.71 21.47
N LEU A 59 0.39 -0.73 20.57
CA LEU A 59 0.32 -1.74 19.52
C LEU A 59 1.49 -1.63 18.54
N LEU A 60 1.84 -0.43 18.12
CA LEU A 60 2.99 -0.18 17.26
C LEU A 60 4.31 -0.60 17.92
N ASP A 61 4.47 -0.34 19.22
CA ASP A 61 5.66 -0.73 19.95
C ASP A 61 5.80 -2.27 20.01
N VAL A 62 4.71 -3.01 20.23
CA VAL A 62 4.70 -4.48 20.19
C VAL A 62 5.14 -5.01 18.83
N PHE A 63 4.53 -4.53 17.73
CA PHE A 63 4.89 -5.00 16.40
C PHE A 63 6.30 -4.55 15.96
N ALA A 64 6.80 -3.43 16.47
CA ALA A 64 8.18 -3.00 16.25
C ALA A 64 9.19 -3.93 16.95
N GLU A 65 8.90 -4.36 18.18
CA GLU A 65 9.72 -5.33 18.94
C GLU A 65 9.73 -6.72 18.28
N GLU A 66 8.62 -7.13 17.66
CA GLU A 66 8.48 -8.39 16.93
C GLU A 66 9.04 -8.35 15.50
N ASP A 67 9.65 -7.23 15.08
CA ASP A 67 10.16 -7.04 13.71
C ASP A 67 9.05 -7.23 12.65
N ALA A 68 7.83 -6.76 12.96
CA ALA A 68 6.61 -6.97 12.19
C ALA A 68 5.87 -5.65 11.88
N LEU A 69 6.55 -4.51 12.03
CA LEU A 69 6.01 -3.18 11.78
C LEU A 69 6.47 -2.67 10.41
N TYR A 70 5.52 -2.13 9.64
CA TYR A 70 5.69 -1.53 8.32
C TYR A 70 5.18 -0.10 8.35
N GLY A 71 5.77 0.77 7.54
CA GLY A 71 5.38 2.17 7.49
C GLY A 71 4.98 2.59 6.08
N HIS A 72 3.89 3.34 5.98
CA HIS A 72 3.43 3.91 4.72
C HIS A 72 3.28 5.42 4.84
N GLY A 73 3.86 6.17 3.91
CA GLY A 73 3.75 7.61 3.81
C GLY A 73 2.66 8.01 2.83
N VAL A 74 1.85 8.98 3.20
CA VAL A 74 0.72 9.46 2.38
C VAL A 74 0.95 10.87 1.86
N TRP A 75 1.65 11.71 2.64
CA TRP A 75 1.67 13.16 2.44
C TRP A 75 3.00 13.74 1.97
N PHE A 76 4.02 12.94 1.74
CA PHE A 76 5.30 13.44 1.23
C PHE A 76 5.19 14.07 -0.15
N SER A 77 4.31 13.52 -1.01
CA SER A 77 4.14 13.98 -2.39
C SER A 77 5.42 13.77 -3.21
N PHE A 78 5.78 12.52 -3.37
CA PHE A 78 7.07 12.02 -3.81
C PHE A 78 7.61 12.68 -5.08
N LEU A 79 6.79 12.82 -6.14
CA LEU A 79 7.18 13.39 -7.42
C LEU A 79 6.95 14.90 -7.55
N THR A 80 6.77 15.63 -6.44
CA THR A 80 6.77 17.10 -6.48
C THR A 80 8.12 17.62 -6.99
N ALA A 81 8.07 18.46 -8.02
CA ALA A 81 9.27 18.90 -8.76
C ALA A 81 10.31 19.63 -7.89
N ARG A 82 9.87 20.40 -6.91
CA ARG A 82 10.74 21.13 -5.98
C ARG A 82 10.56 20.63 -4.57
N LEU A 83 11.65 20.30 -3.90
CA LEU A 83 11.65 20.00 -2.48
C LEU A 83 11.40 21.28 -1.69
N ASP A 84 10.22 21.41 -1.09
CA ASP A 84 9.81 22.53 -0.28
C ASP A 84 10.09 22.34 1.23
N ASP A 85 9.82 23.35 2.06
CA ASP A 85 10.06 23.29 3.49
C ASP A 85 9.14 22.28 4.19
N ARG A 86 7.93 22.07 3.67
CA ARG A 86 7.00 21.04 4.16
C ARG A 86 7.59 19.65 3.99
N GLN A 87 8.14 19.35 2.81
CA GLN A 87 8.77 18.06 2.54
C GLN A 87 10.05 17.86 3.34
N ARG A 88 10.85 18.94 3.56
CA ARG A 88 12.03 18.87 4.44
C ARG A 88 11.62 18.54 5.87
N ARG A 89 10.58 19.20 6.38
CA ARG A 89 10.06 18.92 7.72
C ARG A 89 9.50 17.50 7.82
N TRP A 90 8.85 17.01 6.76
CA TRP A 90 8.36 15.64 6.69
C TRP A 90 9.52 14.62 6.83
N LEU A 91 10.63 14.84 6.13
CA LEU A 91 11.83 13.97 6.23
C LEU A 91 12.45 14.00 7.64
N GLU A 92 12.45 15.14 8.31
CA GLU A 92 12.89 15.23 9.71
C GLU A 92 11.99 14.39 10.64
N LEU A 93 10.67 14.50 10.47
CA LEU A 93 9.70 13.73 11.26
C LEU A 93 9.81 12.23 10.97
N LEU A 94 10.05 11.84 9.71
CA LEU A 94 10.34 10.45 9.36
C LEU A 94 11.58 9.94 10.11
N ALA A 95 12.65 10.73 10.13
CA ALA A 95 13.88 10.34 10.84
C ALA A 95 13.67 10.24 12.37
N GLU A 96 12.83 11.12 12.95
CA GLU A 96 12.45 11.07 14.35
C GLU A 96 11.63 9.79 14.65
N GLU A 97 10.64 9.44 13.80
CA GLU A 97 9.79 8.26 13.99
C GLU A 97 10.57 6.95 13.79
N CYS A 98 11.37 6.84 12.75
CA CYS A 98 12.23 5.67 12.51
C CYS A 98 13.39 5.55 13.52
N GLY A 99 13.72 6.64 14.24
CA GLY A 99 14.61 6.62 15.38
C GLY A 99 13.95 6.10 16.66
N ARG A 100 12.62 6.20 16.74
CA ARG A 100 11.81 5.75 17.88
C ARG A 100 11.39 4.28 17.76
N ARG A 101 10.97 3.87 16.54
CA ARG A 101 10.49 2.52 16.24
C ARG A 101 11.24 1.93 15.06
N ARG A 102 11.45 0.61 15.11
CA ARG A 102 12.05 -0.12 14.01
C ARG A 102 10.98 -0.53 13.01
N TYR A 103 11.11 -0.02 11.78
CA TYR A 103 10.29 -0.42 10.64
C TYR A 103 11.06 -1.43 9.78
N ARG A 104 10.36 -2.41 9.24
CA ARG A 104 10.90 -3.36 8.27
C ARG A 104 11.28 -2.65 6.98
N HIS A 105 10.36 -1.84 6.47
CA HIS A 105 10.56 -0.87 5.41
C HIS A 105 9.52 0.26 5.53
N VAL A 106 9.75 1.32 4.77
CA VAL A 106 8.83 2.44 4.63
C VAL A 106 8.57 2.67 3.15
N THR A 107 7.30 2.74 2.77
CA THR A 107 6.85 3.03 1.42
C THR A 107 6.18 4.39 1.33
N GLU A 108 6.05 4.93 0.12
CA GLU A 108 5.34 6.17 -0.19
C GLU A 108 4.63 6.01 -1.53
N HIS A 109 3.59 6.77 -1.77
CA HIS A 109 2.86 6.74 -3.03
C HIS A 109 3.70 7.23 -4.21
N PHE A 110 3.59 6.54 -5.34
CA PHE A 110 4.19 6.92 -6.61
C PHE A 110 3.40 8.04 -7.31
N GLY A 111 3.53 9.28 -6.83
CA GLY A 111 2.78 10.40 -7.41
C GLY A 111 3.15 11.75 -6.81
N TRP A 112 2.34 12.75 -7.12
CA TRP A 112 2.45 14.07 -6.51
C TRP A 112 1.06 14.61 -6.16
N MET A 113 0.95 15.37 -5.08
CA MET A 113 -0.29 16.01 -4.63
C MET A 113 -0.08 17.47 -4.23
N THR A 114 1.16 17.94 -4.17
CA THR A 114 1.48 19.31 -3.77
C THR A 114 2.42 19.99 -4.77
N SER A 115 2.22 21.30 -4.98
CA SER A 115 3.13 22.14 -5.78
C SER A 115 3.03 23.58 -5.29
N GLY A 116 3.98 24.06 -4.47
CA GLY A 116 3.92 25.35 -3.83
C GLY A 116 2.66 25.49 -2.95
N PRO A 117 1.78 26.48 -3.19
CA PRO A 117 0.55 26.66 -2.43
C PRO A 117 -0.55 25.65 -2.76
N PHE A 118 -0.38 24.85 -3.82
CA PHE A 118 -1.34 23.84 -4.24
C PHE A 118 -1.19 22.60 -3.38
N ILE A 119 -2.25 22.20 -2.70
CA ILE A 119 -2.34 20.97 -1.92
C ILE A 119 -3.67 20.32 -2.25
N GLN A 120 -3.63 19.06 -2.68
CA GLN A 120 -4.82 18.23 -2.94
C GLN A 120 -4.71 16.92 -2.18
N ASN A 121 -5.85 16.34 -1.84
CA ASN A 121 -5.94 15.03 -1.22
C ASN A 121 -6.06 13.90 -2.27
N THR A 122 -5.52 14.13 -3.46
CA THR A 122 -5.57 13.19 -4.56
C THR A 122 -4.19 13.12 -5.18
N LEU A 123 -3.73 11.91 -5.41
CA LEU A 123 -2.47 11.65 -6.07
C LEU A 123 -2.62 11.80 -7.58
N PHE A 124 -1.76 12.63 -8.15
CA PHE A 124 -1.64 12.81 -9.58
C PHE A 124 -0.48 11.99 -10.14
N PRO A 125 -0.70 11.27 -11.24
CA PRO A 125 0.38 10.58 -11.94
C PRO A 125 1.33 11.58 -12.62
N MET A 126 2.55 11.13 -12.87
CA MET A 126 3.60 11.87 -13.58
C MET A 126 3.94 11.14 -14.88
N PRO A 127 4.12 11.83 -16.02
CA PRO A 127 4.56 11.20 -17.25
C PRO A 127 5.93 10.51 -17.08
N TYR A 128 6.09 9.32 -17.65
CA TYR A 128 7.35 8.59 -17.66
C TYR A 128 8.37 9.31 -18.55
N THR A 129 9.27 10.03 -17.93
CA THR A 129 10.36 10.77 -18.59
C THR A 129 11.66 10.56 -17.84
N ARG A 130 12.79 10.75 -18.52
CA ARG A 130 14.10 10.70 -17.88
C ARG A 130 14.21 11.65 -16.67
N GLY A 131 13.72 12.88 -16.80
CA GLY A 131 13.74 13.86 -15.70
C GLY A 131 12.89 13.44 -14.52
N ALA A 132 11.73 12.78 -14.75
CA ALA A 132 10.90 12.24 -13.68
C ALA A 132 11.57 11.06 -12.98
N VAL A 133 12.29 10.18 -13.70
CA VAL A 133 13.09 9.10 -13.11
C VAL A 133 14.22 9.66 -12.25
N GLU A 134 14.98 10.63 -12.77
CA GLU A 134 16.06 11.28 -12.01
C GLU A 134 15.53 11.94 -10.73
N LEU A 135 14.40 12.66 -10.82
CA LEU A 135 13.70 13.24 -9.67
C LEU A 135 13.30 12.16 -8.65
N GLY A 136 12.70 11.07 -9.12
CA GLY A 136 12.27 9.97 -8.27
C GLY A 136 13.42 9.32 -7.53
N ARG A 137 14.54 9.07 -8.19
CA ARG A 137 15.77 8.53 -7.58
C ARG A 137 16.33 9.46 -6.50
N ASP A 138 16.36 10.76 -6.75
CA ASP A 138 16.79 11.75 -5.77
C ASP A 138 15.88 11.74 -4.53
N ARG A 139 14.57 11.64 -4.72
CA ARG A 139 13.60 11.56 -3.61
C ARG A 139 13.73 10.25 -2.83
N LEU A 140 13.92 9.13 -3.53
CA LEU A 140 14.11 7.83 -2.89
C LEU A 140 15.37 7.82 -2.01
N ALA A 141 16.45 8.45 -2.48
CA ALA A 141 17.66 8.60 -1.70
C ALA A 141 17.46 9.45 -0.42
N LEU A 142 16.64 10.51 -0.49
CA LEU A 142 16.27 11.31 0.69
C LEU A 142 15.44 10.51 1.69
N LEU A 143 14.45 9.73 1.21
CA LEU A 143 13.67 8.83 2.06
C LEU A 143 14.56 7.80 2.75
N ALA A 144 15.45 7.13 2.00
CA ALA A 144 16.36 6.13 2.54
C ALA A 144 17.28 6.71 3.62
N ALA A 145 17.79 7.92 3.41
CA ALA A 145 18.64 8.60 4.39
C ALA A 145 17.89 8.96 5.68
N ALA A 146 16.61 9.33 5.57
CA ALA A 146 15.77 9.67 6.73
C ALA A 146 15.30 8.41 7.48
N ALA A 147 14.76 7.42 6.76
CA ALA A 147 14.18 6.22 7.35
C ALA A 147 15.22 5.26 7.93
N ARG A 148 16.42 5.18 7.36
CA ARG A 148 17.49 4.24 7.76
C ARG A 148 17.08 2.77 7.71
N CYS A 149 16.06 2.45 6.94
CA CYS A 149 15.60 1.10 6.59
C CYS A 149 15.36 1.06 5.08
N PRO A 150 15.03 -0.09 4.47
CA PRO A 150 14.61 -0.14 3.08
C PRO A 150 13.43 0.81 2.82
N VAL A 151 13.42 1.47 1.68
CA VAL A 151 12.33 2.38 1.29
C VAL A 151 11.82 2.03 -0.10
N GLY A 152 10.56 2.35 -0.36
CA GLY A 152 9.92 1.98 -1.60
C GLY A 152 8.77 2.87 -2.02
N LEU A 153 8.12 2.42 -3.10
CA LEU A 153 6.98 3.11 -3.69
C LEU A 153 5.83 2.17 -3.93
N GLU A 154 4.63 2.71 -3.81
CA GLU A 154 3.39 2.07 -4.17
C GLU A 154 2.91 2.51 -5.56
N ASN A 155 2.39 1.58 -6.37
CA ASN A 155 1.75 1.89 -7.65
C ASN A 155 0.40 2.59 -7.45
N LEU A 156 0.08 3.51 -8.36
CA LEU A 156 -1.16 4.28 -8.31
C LEU A 156 -2.36 3.56 -8.96
N ALA A 157 -3.55 3.90 -8.47
CA ALA A 157 -4.83 3.57 -9.10
C ALA A 157 -5.14 4.46 -10.32
N THR A 158 -4.38 5.53 -10.53
CA THR A 158 -4.60 6.55 -11.56
C THR A 158 -3.47 6.59 -12.58
N ALA A 159 -3.80 6.95 -13.82
CA ALA A 159 -2.83 7.24 -14.88
C ALA A 159 -3.39 8.37 -15.79
N LEU A 160 -2.53 9.05 -16.54
CA LEU A 160 -2.94 10.07 -17.49
C LEU A 160 -3.68 9.48 -18.69
N GLY A 161 -3.44 8.21 -18.97
CA GLY A 161 -4.10 7.48 -20.04
C GLY A 161 -3.61 6.02 -20.14
N PRO A 162 -4.11 5.25 -21.11
CA PRO A 162 -3.76 3.83 -21.25
C PRO A 162 -2.25 3.57 -21.44
N ALA A 163 -1.54 4.45 -22.14
CA ALA A 163 -0.09 4.33 -22.35
C ALA A 163 0.67 4.49 -21.01
N ASP A 164 0.35 5.53 -20.24
CA ASP A 164 1.00 5.76 -18.93
C ASP A 164 0.71 4.61 -17.95
N ALA A 165 -0.52 4.06 -17.98
CA ALA A 165 -0.88 2.89 -17.18
C ALA A 165 0.02 1.68 -17.50
N THR A 166 0.27 1.45 -18.78
CA THR A 166 1.13 0.35 -19.24
C THR A 166 2.61 0.59 -18.90
N GLU A 167 3.06 1.84 -18.91
CA GLU A 167 4.45 2.23 -18.65
C GLU A 167 4.75 2.39 -17.15
N GLN A 168 3.75 2.47 -16.29
CA GLN A 168 3.92 2.72 -14.85
C GLN A 168 4.87 1.71 -14.19
N ALA A 169 4.77 0.44 -14.54
CA ALA A 169 5.62 -0.62 -14.01
C ALA A 169 7.11 -0.41 -14.36
N ALA A 170 7.41 -0.03 -15.60
CA ALA A 170 8.77 0.28 -16.03
C ALA A 170 9.31 1.54 -15.35
N PHE A 171 8.47 2.56 -15.20
CA PHE A 171 8.84 3.80 -14.52
C PHE A 171 9.19 3.54 -13.05
N LEU A 172 8.38 2.76 -12.33
CA LEU A 172 8.68 2.33 -10.96
C LEU A 172 9.98 1.53 -10.89
N ALA A 173 10.19 0.57 -11.80
CA ALA A 173 11.41 -0.22 -11.86
C ALA A 173 12.65 0.66 -12.02
N ASP A 174 12.58 1.66 -12.90
CA ASP A 174 13.68 2.59 -13.14
C ASP A 174 14.03 3.47 -11.93
N ILE A 175 13.01 3.90 -11.15
CA ILE A 175 13.25 4.66 -9.92
C ILE A 175 13.82 3.76 -8.82
N LEU A 176 13.22 2.58 -8.63
CA LEU A 176 13.54 1.69 -7.50
C LEU A 176 14.89 0.97 -7.63
N ALA A 177 15.43 0.86 -8.84
CA ALA A 177 16.74 0.24 -9.04
C ALA A 177 17.87 1.09 -8.43
N PRO A 178 18.88 0.46 -7.77
CA PRO A 178 19.05 -0.98 -7.56
C PRO A 178 18.54 -1.49 -6.21
N SER A 179 18.06 -0.64 -5.29
CA SER A 179 17.86 -1.01 -3.88
C SER A 179 16.50 -0.63 -3.28
N GLY A 180 15.64 0.02 -4.05
CA GLY A 180 14.28 0.33 -3.61
C GLY A 180 13.38 -0.91 -3.58
N VAL A 181 12.32 -0.86 -2.78
CA VAL A 181 11.30 -1.92 -2.71
C VAL A 181 10.01 -1.47 -3.39
N LEU A 182 9.25 -2.42 -3.92
CA LEU A 182 7.93 -2.15 -4.48
C LEU A 182 6.86 -2.63 -3.50
N LEU A 183 5.96 -1.73 -3.12
CA LEU A 183 4.65 -2.04 -2.62
C LEU A 183 3.73 -2.17 -3.84
N LEU A 184 3.19 -3.36 -4.06
CA LEU A 184 2.28 -3.66 -5.16
C LEU A 184 0.83 -3.71 -4.64
N ASP A 185 0.07 -2.64 -4.86
CA ASP A 185 -1.37 -2.67 -4.60
C ASP A 185 -2.10 -3.28 -5.80
N VAL A 186 -2.68 -4.47 -5.59
CA VAL A 186 -3.41 -5.21 -6.63
C VAL A 186 -4.81 -4.65 -6.89
N HIS A 187 -5.42 -3.94 -5.92
CA HIS A 187 -6.66 -3.23 -6.12
C HIS A 187 -6.43 -1.98 -6.99
N ASN A 188 -5.30 -1.28 -6.82
CA ASN A 188 -4.91 -0.15 -7.66
C ASN A 188 -4.70 -0.60 -9.11
N VAL A 189 -4.05 -1.75 -9.34
CA VAL A 189 -3.93 -2.34 -10.68
C VAL A 189 -5.31 -2.60 -11.28
N TRP A 190 -6.23 -3.22 -10.53
CA TRP A 190 -7.59 -3.48 -11.00
C TRP A 190 -8.37 -2.20 -11.25
N THR A 191 -8.29 -1.24 -10.35
CA THR A 191 -8.97 0.07 -10.45
C THR A 191 -8.54 0.81 -11.71
N GLN A 192 -7.23 0.85 -11.97
CA GLN A 192 -6.68 1.47 -13.17
C GLN A 192 -7.13 0.74 -14.44
N ALA A 193 -7.10 -0.60 -14.43
CA ALA A 193 -7.55 -1.42 -15.55
C ALA A 193 -9.02 -1.18 -15.91
N VAL A 194 -9.90 -1.19 -14.92
CA VAL A 194 -11.34 -0.95 -15.09
C VAL A 194 -11.61 0.45 -15.63
N ASN A 195 -10.96 1.46 -15.07
CA ASN A 195 -11.17 2.85 -15.45
C ASN A 195 -10.69 3.15 -16.87
N LEU A 196 -9.65 2.48 -17.34
CA LEU A 196 -9.06 2.69 -18.67
C LEU A 196 -9.46 1.63 -19.70
N GLY A 197 -10.24 0.63 -19.30
CA GLY A 197 -10.66 -0.46 -20.19
C GLY A 197 -9.51 -1.37 -20.62
N LEU A 198 -8.55 -1.60 -19.72
CA LEU A 198 -7.38 -2.43 -19.96
C LEU A 198 -7.52 -3.81 -19.26
N PRO A 199 -6.83 -4.85 -19.74
CA PRO A 199 -6.78 -6.13 -19.04
C PRO A 199 -5.94 -6.04 -17.78
N ALA A 200 -6.54 -6.21 -16.58
CA ALA A 200 -5.86 -6.09 -15.29
C ALA A 200 -4.69 -7.07 -15.14
N GLU A 201 -4.84 -8.31 -15.61
CA GLU A 201 -3.79 -9.32 -15.59
C GLU A 201 -2.56 -8.90 -16.40
N GLN A 202 -2.76 -8.26 -17.57
CA GLN A 202 -1.65 -7.79 -18.40
C GLN A 202 -0.92 -6.63 -17.74
N LEU A 203 -1.64 -5.69 -17.10
CA LEU A 203 -1.02 -4.62 -16.32
C LEU A 203 -0.21 -5.21 -15.16
N LEU A 204 -0.79 -6.14 -14.41
CA LEU A 204 -0.11 -6.80 -13.29
C LEU A 204 1.19 -7.49 -13.74
N LEU A 205 1.16 -8.20 -14.86
CA LEU A 205 2.33 -8.92 -15.38
C LEU A 205 3.48 -8.01 -15.83
N GLY A 206 3.24 -6.73 -16.02
CA GLY A 206 4.27 -5.73 -16.30
C GLY A 206 5.14 -5.36 -15.11
N PHE A 207 4.68 -5.60 -13.87
CA PHE A 207 5.40 -5.17 -12.68
C PHE A 207 6.67 -5.98 -12.38
N PRO A 208 7.70 -5.34 -11.79
CA PRO A 208 8.97 -5.99 -11.45
C PRO A 208 8.82 -6.83 -10.17
N PHE A 209 8.25 -8.01 -10.24
CA PHE A 209 7.94 -8.87 -9.09
C PHE A 209 9.15 -9.16 -8.17
N HIS A 210 10.37 -9.12 -8.70
CA HIS A 210 11.59 -9.29 -7.91
C HIS A 210 11.87 -8.12 -6.94
N LEU A 211 11.22 -6.96 -7.13
CA LEU A 211 11.31 -5.81 -6.22
C LEU A 211 10.19 -5.79 -5.19
N VAL A 212 9.13 -6.59 -5.37
CA VAL A 212 7.97 -6.61 -4.48
C VAL A 212 8.34 -7.21 -3.14
N ARG A 213 8.15 -6.40 -2.08
CA ARG A 213 8.28 -6.82 -0.68
C ARG A 213 6.95 -6.79 0.05
N GLU A 214 6.02 -6.02 -0.45
CA GLU A 214 4.72 -5.79 0.13
C GLU A 214 3.64 -5.82 -0.95
N ILE A 215 2.49 -6.39 -0.60
CA ILE A 215 1.29 -6.35 -1.44
C ILE A 215 0.17 -5.76 -0.61
N HIS A 216 -0.48 -4.72 -1.13
CA HIS A 216 -1.76 -4.23 -0.61
C HIS A 216 -2.93 -4.90 -1.31
N VAL A 217 -3.94 -5.15 -0.49
CA VAL A 217 -5.24 -5.67 -0.90
C VAL A 217 -6.31 -4.81 -0.26
N SER A 218 -7.08 -4.13 -1.05
CA SER A 218 -8.05 -3.15 -0.57
C SER A 218 -9.40 -3.24 -1.31
N GLY A 219 -10.29 -2.35 -0.98
CA GLY A 219 -11.55 -2.12 -1.69
C GLY A 219 -11.76 -0.63 -1.89
N GLY A 220 -12.90 -0.27 -2.46
CA GLY A 220 -13.24 1.14 -2.69
C GLY A 220 -14.64 1.28 -3.20
N SER A 221 -15.03 2.47 -3.59
CA SER A 221 -16.37 2.78 -4.08
C SER A 221 -16.38 3.16 -5.56
N TRP A 222 -17.59 3.24 -6.11
CA TRP A 222 -17.83 3.77 -7.44
C TRP A 222 -18.30 5.20 -7.34
N PHE A 223 -17.61 6.11 -8.01
CA PHE A 223 -18.04 7.49 -8.15
C PHE A 223 -18.77 7.69 -9.48
N GLN A 224 -19.98 8.27 -9.42
CA GLN A 224 -20.77 8.64 -10.58
C GLN A 224 -20.63 10.14 -10.82
N PRO A 225 -19.83 10.58 -11.79
CA PRO A 225 -19.69 12.02 -12.04
C PRO A 225 -20.99 12.61 -12.64
N GLU A 226 -21.50 13.66 -12.01
CA GLU A 226 -22.76 14.30 -12.43
C GLU A 226 -22.58 15.19 -13.69
N HIS A 227 -21.36 15.67 -13.92
CA HIS A 227 -21.07 16.74 -14.90
C HIS A 227 -20.17 16.30 -16.06
N THR A 228 -19.84 15.03 -16.19
CA THR A 228 -19.10 14.52 -17.36
C THR A 228 -20.06 14.12 -18.48
N ALA A 229 -19.67 14.35 -19.72
CA ALA A 229 -20.52 14.11 -20.89
C ALA A 229 -20.95 12.65 -21.04
N ASP A 230 -20.09 11.72 -20.68
CA ASP A 230 -20.31 10.28 -20.77
C ASP A 230 -20.93 9.67 -19.51
N ARG A 231 -20.96 10.39 -18.39
CA ARG A 231 -21.47 9.94 -17.08
C ARG A 231 -20.97 8.54 -16.67
N ARG A 232 -19.80 8.15 -17.20
CA ARG A 232 -19.22 6.84 -16.87
C ARG A 232 -18.84 6.79 -15.38
N ALA A 233 -19.28 5.75 -14.68
CA ALA A 233 -18.84 5.51 -13.32
C ALA A 233 -17.32 5.26 -13.30
N VAL A 234 -16.65 5.85 -12.31
CA VAL A 234 -15.21 5.72 -12.07
C VAL A 234 -15.00 4.94 -10.79
N ARG A 235 -14.17 3.91 -10.85
CA ARG A 235 -13.74 3.21 -9.64
C ARG A 235 -12.75 4.09 -8.89
N MET A 236 -12.99 4.27 -7.59
CA MET A 236 -12.13 5.07 -6.71
C MET A 236 -11.29 4.14 -5.84
N ASP A 237 -10.06 4.53 -5.64
CA ASP A 237 -9.19 3.99 -4.61
C ASP A 237 -9.45 4.76 -3.30
N SER A 238 -10.57 4.44 -2.67
CA SER A 238 -11.05 5.16 -1.49
C SER A 238 -10.97 4.35 -0.21
N HIS A 239 -10.66 3.05 -0.33
CA HIS A 239 -10.55 2.08 0.77
C HIS A 239 -11.80 2.01 1.68
N ASP A 240 -12.91 2.64 1.28
CA ASP A 240 -14.15 2.77 2.06
C ASP A 240 -15.18 1.67 1.77
N GLY A 241 -14.92 0.79 0.82
CA GLY A 241 -15.81 -0.28 0.39
C GLY A 241 -15.28 -1.68 0.66
N ALA A 242 -16.16 -2.66 0.54
CA ALA A 242 -15.76 -4.06 0.57
C ALA A 242 -14.81 -4.40 -0.60
N MET A 243 -13.90 -5.32 -0.36
CA MET A 243 -13.00 -5.82 -1.39
C MET A 243 -13.78 -6.52 -2.51
N PRO A 244 -13.58 -6.18 -3.79
CA PRO A 244 -14.15 -6.92 -4.91
C PRO A 244 -13.41 -8.25 -5.09
N ARG A 245 -13.77 -9.25 -4.26
CA ARG A 245 -13.03 -10.52 -4.13
C ARG A 245 -12.90 -11.29 -5.45
N GLY A 246 -13.92 -11.22 -6.32
CA GLY A 246 -13.92 -11.91 -7.62
C GLY A 246 -12.84 -11.42 -8.56
N GLU A 247 -12.42 -10.17 -8.42
CA GLU A 247 -11.46 -9.47 -9.26
C GLU A 247 -10.08 -9.40 -8.61
N VAL A 248 -10.02 -9.06 -7.32
CA VAL A 248 -8.77 -8.77 -6.62
C VAL A 248 -8.05 -10.05 -6.16
N LEU A 249 -8.76 -11.06 -5.65
CA LEU A 249 -8.12 -12.30 -5.20
C LEU A 249 -7.41 -13.09 -6.31
N PRO A 250 -7.92 -13.18 -7.55
CA PRO A 250 -7.16 -13.75 -8.65
C PRO A 250 -5.85 -13.01 -8.96
N LEU A 251 -5.86 -11.66 -8.91
CA LEU A 251 -4.66 -10.86 -9.09
C LEU A 251 -3.66 -11.07 -7.94
N LEU A 252 -4.15 -11.14 -6.70
CA LEU A 252 -3.33 -11.50 -5.54
C LEU A 252 -2.66 -12.86 -5.74
N ALA A 253 -3.41 -13.90 -6.14
CA ALA A 253 -2.86 -15.22 -6.38
C ALA A 253 -1.79 -15.22 -7.48
N MET A 254 -1.98 -14.44 -8.54
CA MET A 254 -0.99 -14.26 -9.61
C MET A 254 0.30 -13.58 -9.11
N ALA A 255 0.18 -12.57 -8.26
CA ALA A 255 1.32 -11.88 -7.65
C ALA A 255 2.06 -12.79 -6.67
N LEU A 256 1.35 -13.47 -5.76
CA LEU A 256 1.91 -14.44 -4.81
C LEU A 256 2.76 -15.51 -5.48
N ALA A 257 2.33 -16.00 -6.65
CA ALA A 257 3.08 -17.00 -7.42
C ALA A 257 4.42 -16.49 -8.00
N ARG A 258 4.63 -15.16 -8.07
CA ARG A 258 5.76 -14.50 -8.76
C ARG A 258 6.69 -13.70 -7.87
N CYS A 259 6.22 -13.27 -6.70
CA CYS A 259 6.99 -12.44 -5.77
C CYS A 259 7.87 -13.30 -4.88
N ASP A 260 9.12 -13.57 -5.29
CA ASP A 260 10.02 -14.44 -4.54
C ASP A 260 10.57 -13.82 -3.24
N GLN A 261 10.45 -12.52 -3.09
CA GLN A 261 11.00 -11.77 -1.96
C GLN A 261 9.91 -11.07 -1.13
N LEU A 262 8.66 -11.51 -1.29
CA LEU A 262 7.52 -10.95 -0.58
C LEU A 262 7.65 -11.18 0.94
N GLU A 263 7.51 -10.11 1.71
CA GLU A 263 7.60 -10.12 3.17
C GLU A 263 6.22 -10.07 3.84
N VAL A 264 5.30 -9.30 3.22
CA VAL A 264 4.00 -9.04 3.84
C VAL A 264 2.89 -8.81 2.79
N VAL A 265 1.68 -9.20 3.16
CA VAL A 265 0.42 -8.83 2.49
C VAL A 265 -0.42 -8.07 3.49
N ILE A 266 -0.76 -6.81 3.20
CA ILE A 266 -1.55 -5.94 4.05
C ILE A 266 -2.97 -5.81 3.48
N TYR A 267 -3.97 -6.04 4.34
CA TYR A 267 -5.34 -5.69 4.03
C TYR A 267 -5.64 -4.28 4.54
N GLU A 268 -6.00 -3.41 3.62
CA GLU A 268 -6.30 -2.02 3.90
C GLU A 268 -7.79 -1.73 3.65
N ARG A 269 -8.48 -1.24 4.67
CA ARG A 269 -9.84 -0.76 4.55
C ARG A 269 -10.12 0.33 5.57
N ARG A 270 -10.64 1.45 5.07
CA ARG A 270 -11.06 2.62 5.83
C ARG A 270 -12.58 2.78 5.73
N GLY A 271 -13.20 3.31 6.76
CA GLY A 271 -14.63 3.62 6.72
C GLY A 271 -15.57 2.42 6.62
N LEU A 272 -16.90 2.71 6.65
CA LEU A 272 -17.98 1.72 6.61
C LEU A 272 -17.79 0.56 7.60
N LEU A 273 -17.46 0.88 8.87
CA LEU A 273 -17.32 -0.06 10.00
C LEU A 273 -18.30 0.25 11.13
N GLY A 274 -19.31 1.08 10.87
CA GLY A 274 -20.27 1.54 11.86
C GLY A 274 -21.25 0.46 12.33
N THR A 275 -21.61 -0.47 11.45
CA THR A 275 -22.56 -1.57 11.75
C THR A 275 -21.83 -2.89 11.96
N GLU A 276 -22.48 -3.84 12.67
CA GLU A 276 -21.89 -5.18 12.83
C GLU A 276 -21.75 -5.92 11.50
N ALA A 277 -22.69 -5.72 10.58
CA ALA A 277 -22.60 -6.31 9.24
C ALA A 277 -21.37 -5.82 8.46
N GLU A 278 -21.03 -4.54 8.56
CA GLU A 278 -19.84 -3.96 7.94
C GLU A 278 -18.54 -4.48 8.59
N ARG A 279 -18.54 -4.60 9.93
CA ARG A 279 -17.40 -5.17 10.67
C ARG A 279 -17.19 -6.65 10.34
N GLU A 280 -18.29 -7.42 10.20
CA GLU A 280 -18.16 -8.82 9.79
C GLU A 280 -17.69 -8.94 8.33
N ALA A 281 -18.14 -8.08 7.42
CA ALA A 281 -17.63 -8.02 6.07
C ALA A 281 -16.12 -7.70 6.03
N TYR A 282 -15.67 -6.77 6.89
CA TYR A 282 -14.24 -6.46 7.08
C TYR A 282 -13.45 -7.69 7.50
N ARG A 283 -13.90 -8.38 8.56
CA ARG A 283 -13.26 -9.60 9.07
C ARG A 283 -13.24 -10.73 8.03
N ALA A 284 -14.32 -10.84 7.27
CA ALA A 284 -14.44 -11.85 6.22
C ALA A 284 -13.53 -11.56 5.02
N ASP A 285 -13.32 -10.28 4.66
CA ASP A 285 -12.35 -9.90 3.62
C ASP A 285 -10.92 -10.23 4.07
N PHE A 286 -10.54 -9.85 5.29
CA PHE A 286 -9.23 -10.21 5.84
C PHE A 286 -8.96 -11.72 5.85
N ARG A 287 -9.94 -12.52 6.32
CA ARG A 287 -9.83 -13.99 6.31
C ARG A 287 -9.69 -14.55 4.89
N ALA A 288 -10.34 -13.93 3.90
CA ALA A 288 -10.21 -14.35 2.51
C ALA A 288 -8.79 -14.07 1.95
N VAL A 289 -8.21 -12.92 2.30
CA VAL A 289 -6.80 -12.60 1.97
C VAL A 289 -5.86 -13.61 2.64
N ARG A 290 -6.05 -13.87 3.94
CA ARG A 290 -5.24 -14.85 4.68
C ARG A 290 -5.31 -16.25 4.04
N ALA A 291 -6.52 -16.70 3.74
CA ALA A 291 -6.73 -18.00 3.09
C ALA A 291 -6.05 -18.09 1.71
N ALA A 292 -6.07 -17.00 0.93
CA ALA A 292 -5.39 -16.97 -0.37
C ALA A 292 -3.86 -17.10 -0.22
N VAL A 293 -3.27 -16.43 0.78
CA VAL A 293 -1.85 -16.54 1.09
C VAL A 293 -1.52 -17.96 1.55
N ASP A 294 -2.25 -18.49 2.52
CA ASP A 294 -2.03 -19.84 3.06
C ASP A 294 -2.12 -20.91 1.97
N GLN A 295 -3.09 -20.80 1.06
CA GLN A 295 -3.26 -21.72 -0.07
C GLN A 295 -2.08 -21.65 -1.06
N ALA A 296 -1.59 -20.44 -1.37
CA ALA A 296 -0.49 -20.26 -2.32
C ALA A 296 0.80 -20.91 -1.81
N PHE A 297 1.02 -20.91 -0.50
CA PHE A 297 2.24 -21.44 0.11
C PHE A 297 2.11 -22.89 0.60
N ALA A 298 0.90 -23.38 0.90
CA ALA A 298 0.67 -24.80 1.21
C ALA A 298 0.95 -25.71 -0.01
N SER A 299 0.60 -25.25 -1.21
CA SER A 299 0.84 -25.99 -2.47
C SER A 299 2.31 -26.01 -2.92
N ALA A 300 3.16 -25.14 -2.33
CA ALA A 300 4.59 -25.08 -2.59
C ALA A 300 5.44 -26.02 -1.68
N ALA A 301 4.84 -26.66 -0.68
CA ALA A 301 5.53 -27.67 0.13
C ALA A 301 5.83 -28.91 -0.74
N PRO A 302 7.08 -29.44 -0.74
CA PRO A 302 7.41 -30.64 -1.50
C PRO A 302 6.54 -31.79 -0.96
N GLY A 303 5.82 -32.45 -1.86
CA GLY A 303 5.07 -33.67 -1.53
C GLY A 303 5.99 -34.63 -0.80
N VAL A 304 5.55 -35.10 0.35
CA VAL A 304 6.14 -36.29 0.98
C VAL A 304 5.81 -37.42 0.03
N GLU A 305 6.78 -37.83 -0.81
CA GLU A 305 6.69 -39.09 -1.53
C GLU A 305 6.52 -40.19 -0.48
N ASP A 306 5.35 -40.82 -0.50
CA ASP A 306 5.10 -42.05 0.24
C ASP A 306 6.18 -43.06 -0.19
N ALA A 307 7.15 -43.28 0.69
CA ALA A 307 8.05 -44.39 0.59
C ALA A 307 7.26 -45.64 1.01
N ALA A 308 6.75 -46.35 0.02
CA ALA A 308 6.24 -47.72 0.17
C ALA A 308 7.38 -48.72 -0.10
#